data_bf880bad701966b881fc6d882cf32b5a
#
_entry.id   bf880bad701966b881fc6d882cf32b5a
#
_cell.length_a   1.000
_cell.length_b   1.000
_cell.length_c   1.000
_cell.angle_alpha   90.00
_cell.angle_beta   90.00
_cell.angle_gamma   90.00
#
_symmetry.space_group_name_H-M   'P 1'
#
loop_
_entity.id
_entity.type
_entity.pdbx_description
1 polymer ?
#
loop_
_entity_poly.entity_id
_entity_poly.type
_entity_poly.pdbx_seq_one_letter_code
_entity_poly.pdbx_strand_id
1 'polypeptide(L)'
;MTTDNFITNKLALTTLIAACLVVLISLSVRQVFGMFFMDFNIDLGISNTEFGLAIGIQMLGWGLSGPIFGAIADKYGGHKAIMLAFIFYILGVYFLYAGPNTGLYFQISLGVLIGIGCGGTAISIPMSIVGKHFPLSNRTIAMSLVTATGSFGYFISPLFTNYSLANNGWVDTLFYFIVFLSIGFVIAYFVRSPNENESSGDSKTNQKQTTIQALSEAFSNKSYLLLISGFFVCGFHITLVGTHVPKYVIDRGLGDWTAAMILSLIGLFNIFGSLLSGYLSAKMSKKIILSVIYFLRGISIIAFIFLPPSNISSIIFGASFGLLWLSTVPATSGIVAHIFGTRYLGLLYGLVFLSHQIGSFFGAYLGGLFYDIYGSYDYAWYLAIALSVFAGLIHLPIKEKSVERLQKV
;
A
#
# COMPACT_ATOMS: atom_id res chain seq x y z
N MET A 1 20.48 22.72 17.97
CA MET A 1 20.64 21.24 18.21
C MET A 1 21.18 20.64 16.94
N THR A 2 22.39 20.18 17.00
CA THR A 2 23.30 19.94 15.88
C THR A 2 22.90 18.69 15.07
N THR A 3 23.03 18.78 13.76
CA THR A 3 22.87 17.73 12.73
C THR A 3 23.79 16.51 12.95
N ASP A 4 24.69 16.59 13.92
CA ASP A 4 25.76 15.61 14.14
C ASP A 4 25.31 14.26 14.73
N ASN A 5 24.09 14.17 15.32
CA ASN A 5 23.61 12.94 15.94
C ASN A 5 22.87 11.97 14.99
N PHE A 6 22.58 12.38 13.76
CA PHE A 6 21.84 11.53 12.80
C PHE A 6 22.73 10.41 12.21
N ILE A 7 24.03 10.68 12.05
CA ILE A 7 24.99 9.80 11.33
C ILE A 7 25.87 8.98 12.31
N THR A 8 25.92 9.32 13.59
CA THR A 8 26.89 8.73 14.53
C THR A 8 26.55 7.33 15.00
N ASN A 9 25.27 6.91 14.97
CA ASN A 9 24.88 5.54 15.32
C ASN A 9 24.88 4.64 14.07
N LYS A 10 25.96 3.91 13.84
CA LYS A 10 26.12 2.98 12.70
C LYS A 10 24.96 1.96 12.60
N LEU A 11 24.45 1.46 13.71
CA LEU A 11 23.36 0.49 13.72
C LEU A 11 22.05 1.13 13.24
N ALA A 12 21.71 2.33 13.68
CA ALA A 12 20.52 3.06 13.25
C ALA A 12 20.57 3.36 11.75
N LEU A 13 21.72 3.83 11.25
CA LEU A 13 21.90 4.13 9.82
C LEU A 13 21.83 2.85 8.98
N THR A 14 22.50 1.78 9.39
CA THR A 14 22.44 0.48 8.69
C THR A 14 21.00 -0.06 8.65
N THR A 15 20.27 0.02 9.78
CA THR A 15 18.87 -0.40 9.86
C THR A 15 17.99 0.45 8.95
N LEU A 16 18.19 1.77 8.89
CA LEU A 16 17.44 2.66 8.00
C LEU A 16 17.66 2.29 6.53
N ILE A 17 18.91 2.18 6.09
CA ILE A 17 19.25 1.83 4.70
C ILE A 17 18.67 0.46 4.35
N ALA A 18 18.86 -0.54 5.21
CA ALA A 18 18.32 -1.88 4.99
C ALA A 18 16.79 -1.88 4.91
N ALA A 19 16.11 -1.15 5.79
CA ALA A 19 14.66 -1.02 5.77
C ALA A 19 14.15 -0.34 4.49
N CYS A 20 14.83 0.71 4.02
CA CYS A 20 14.55 1.37 2.76
C CYS A 20 14.66 0.39 1.58
N LEU A 21 15.73 -0.39 1.50
CA LEU A 21 15.94 -1.38 0.43
C LEU A 21 14.94 -2.53 0.48
N VAL A 22 14.61 -3.03 1.67
CA VAL A 22 13.56 -4.05 1.87
C VAL A 22 12.23 -3.57 1.32
N VAL A 23 11.81 -2.36 1.69
CA VAL A 23 10.53 -1.80 1.23
C VAL A 23 10.55 -1.52 -0.27
N LEU A 24 11.66 -0.99 -0.79
CA LEU A 24 11.84 -0.78 -2.23
C LEU A 24 11.63 -2.09 -3.00
N ILE A 25 12.35 -3.16 -2.64
CA ILE A 25 12.29 -4.46 -3.33
C ILE A 25 10.88 -5.05 -3.22
N SER A 26 10.32 -5.10 -2.02
CA SER A 26 9.00 -5.69 -1.78
C SER A 26 7.90 -5.01 -2.58
N LEU A 27 7.84 -3.68 -2.53
CA LEU A 27 6.79 -2.92 -3.21
C LEU A 27 6.99 -2.85 -4.73
N SER A 28 8.24 -2.86 -5.21
CA SER A 28 8.56 -2.93 -6.64
C SER A 28 7.96 -4.17 -7.29
N VAL A 29 8.18 -5.35 -6.71
CA VAL A 29 7.67 -6.60 -7.25
C VAL A 29 6.14 -6.66 -7.16
N ARG A 30 5.56 -6.22 -6.04
CA ARG A 30 4.10 -6.27 -5.83
C ARG A 30 3.33 -5.39 -6.82
N GLN A 31 3.83 -4.21 -7.16
CA GLN A 31 3.11 -3.20 -7.94
C GLN A 31 2.83 -3.61 -9.38
N VAL A 32 3.67 -4.46 -9.95
CA VAL A 32 3.70 -4.69 -11.39
C VAL A 32 2.97 -5.95 -11.87
N PHE A 33 2.36 -6.72 -10.96
CA PHE A 33 1.65 -7.94 -11.36
C PHE A 33 0.53 -7.68 -12.38
N GLY A 34 -0.11 -6.52 -12.37
CA GLY A 34 -1.10 -6.15 -13.38
C GLY A 34 -0.54 -6.15 -14.82
N MET A 35 0.76 -5.98 -15.00
CA MET A 35 1.41 -5.99 -16.31
C MET A 35 1.60 -7.41 -16.86
N PHE A 36 1.60 -8.44 -16.01
CA PHE A 36 1.71 -9.85 -16.41
C PHE A 36 0.37 -10.43 -16.88
N PHE A 37 -0.73 -9.72 -16.69
CA PHE A 37 -2.05 -10.31 -16.93
C PHE A 37 -2.23 -10.79 -18.36
N MET A 38 -1.77 -10.04 -19.36
CA MET A 38 -1.91 -10.44 -20.77
C MET A 38 -1.18 -11.74 -21.06
N ASP A 39 0.03 -11.89 -20.56
CA ASP A 39 0.83 -13.12 -20.71
C ASP A 39 0.16 -14.30 -20.00
N PHE A 40 -0.31 -14.09 -18.75
CA PHE A 40 -1.03 -15.13 -18.01
C PHE A 40 -2.35 -15.54 -18.67
N ASN A 41 -3.06 -14.59 -19.29
CA ASN A 41 -4.27 -14.89 -20.02
C ASN A 41 -4.00 -15.72 -21.30
N ILE A 42 -2.95 -15.35 -22.07
CA ILE A 42 -2.59 -16.01 -23.32
C ILE A 42 -1.99 -17.40 -23.05
N ASP A 43 -1.00 -17.48 -22.17
CA ASP A 43 -0.20 -18.70 -22.00
C ASP A 43 -0.82 -19.70 -21.01
N LEU A 44 -1.55 -19.21 -20.01
CA LEU A 44 -2.09 -20.01 -18.92
C LEU A 44 -3.63 -20.11 -18.94
N GLY A 45 -4.30 -19.34 -19.79
CA GLY A 45 -5.77 -19.30 -19.86
C GLY A 45 -6.44 -18.66 -18.63
N ILE A 46 -5.69 -17.87 -17.83
CA ILE A 46 -6.23 -17.20 -16.63
C ILE A 46 -7.22 -16.11 -17.05
N SER A 47 -8.46 -16.19 -16.57
CA SER A 47 -9.49 -15.19 -16.83
C SER A 47 -9.24 -13.89 -16.06
N ASN A 48 -9.91 -12.77 -16.46
CA ASN A 48 -9.83 -11.51 -15.72
C ASN A 48 -10.34 -11.67 -14.28
N THR A 49 -11.40 -12.47 -14.07
CA THR A 49 -11.95 -12.77 -12.75
C THR A 49 -10.96 -13.53 -11.88
N GLU A 50 -10.32 -14.59 -12.41
CA GLU A 50 -9.33 -15.38 -11.66
C GLU A 50 -8.12 -14.56 -11.29
N PHE A 51 -7.61 -13.72 -12.20
CA PHE A 51 -6.52 -12.80 -11.92
C PHE A 51 -6.90 -11.76 -10.85
N GLY A 52 -8.05 -11.11 -11.02
CA GLY A 52 -8.57 -10.15 -10.06
C GLY A 52 -8.82 -10.76 -8.68
N LEU A 53 -9.30 -12.01 -8.62
CA LEU A 53 -9.46 -12.76 -7.37
C LEU A 53 -8.11 -13.02 -6.69
N ALA A 54 -7.08 -13.42 -7.44
CA ALA A 54 -5.75 -13.66 -6.88
C ALA A 54 -5.15 -12.38 -6.28
N ILE A 55 -5.23 -11.26 -7.00
CA ILE A 55 -4.79 -9.95 -6.48
C ILE A 55 -5.64 -9.52 -5.27
N GLY A 56 -6.94 -9.78 -5.30
CA GLY A 56 -7.83 -9.52 -4.15
C GLY A 56 -7.41 -10.30 -2.90
N ILE A 57 -7.20 -11.61 -3.04
CA ILE A 57 -6.68 -12.48 -1.96
C ILE A 57 -5.32 -11.98 -1.46
N GLN A 58 -4.44 -11.54 -2.36
CA GLN A 58 -3.15 -10.95 -2.01
C GLN A 58 -3.31 -9.74 -1.08
N MET A 59 -4.28 -8.86 -1.35
CA MET A 59 -4.55 -7.70 -0.52
C MET A 59 -5.06 -8.09 0.87
N LEU A 60 -6.01 -9.04 0.94
CA LEU A 60 -6.47 -9.56 2.24
C LEU A 60 -5.34 -10.24 3.00
N GLY A 61 -4.54 -11.06 2.32
CA GLY A 61 -3.36 -11.70 2.90
C GLY A 61 -2.39 -10.68 3.50
N TRP A 62 -2.12 -9.59 2.81
CA TRP A 62 -1.30 -8.49 3.31
C TRP A 62 -1.91 -7.84 4.57
N GLY A 63 -3.19 -7.50 4.53
CA GLY A 63 -3.87 -6.88 5.67
C GLY A 63 -3.90 -7.75 6.93
N LEU A 64 -4.19 -9.04 6.76
CA LEU A 64 -4.33 -9.99 7.86
C LEU A 64 -2.99 -10.46 8.44
N SER A 65 -1.95 -10.61 7.61
CA SER A 65 -0.64 -11.09 8.05
C SER A 65 0.20 -9.98 8.72
N GLY A 66 -0.03 -8.70 8.41
CA GLY A 66 0.70 -7.59 8.99
C GLY A 66 0.76 -7.60 10.53
N PRO A 67 -0.37 -7.69 11.24
CA PRO A 67 -0.39 -7.81 12.71
C PRO A 67 0.34 -9.05 13.23
N ILE A 68 0.28 -10.18 12.51
CA ILE A 68 0.97 -11.42 12.87
C ILE A 68 2.48 -11.22 12.81
N PHE A 69 2.99 -10.65 11.70
CA PHE A 69 4.41 -10.32 11.57
C PHE A 69 4.85 -9.25 12.55
N GLY A 70 3.98 -8.30 12.91
CA GLY A 70 4.22 -7.35 13.98
C GLY A 70 4.48 -8.04 15.31
N ALA A 71 3.63 -8.97 15.71
CA ALA A 71 3.80 -9.76 16.93
C ALA A 71 5.08 -10.63 16.90
N ILE A 72 5.41 -11.23 15.74
CA ILE A 72 6.66 -11.97 15.54
C ILE A 72 7.86 -11.03 15.68
N ALA A 73 7.80 -9.83 15.09
CA ALA A 73 8.86 -8.83 15.17
C ALA A 73 9.12 -8.37 16.62
N ASP A 74 8.05 -8.15 17.38
CA ASP A 74 8.17 -7.74 18.79
C ASP A 74 8.73 -8.87 19.69
N LYS A 75 8.39 -10.14 19.41
CA LYS A 75 8.83 -11.28 20.22
C LYS A 75 10.20 -11.84 19.83
N TYR A 76 10.49 -11.91 18.54
CA TYR A 76 11.67 -12.61 18.01
C TYR A 76 12.66 -11.71 17.31
N GLY A 77 12.34 -10.43 17.16
CA GLY A 77 13.14 -9.42 16.47
C GLY A 77 12.72 -9.19 15.03
N GLY A 78 12.82 -7.92 14.61
CA GLY A 78 12.30 -7.45 13.32
C GLY A 78 12.91 -8.14 12.11
N HIS A 79 14.23 -8.38 12.11
CA HIS A 79 14.92 -9.06 11.00
C HIS A 79 14.34 -10.46 10.75
N LYS A 80 14.05 -11.25 11.81
CA LYS A 80 13.50 -12.61 11.67
C LYS A 80 12.08 -12.58 11.07
N ALA A 81 11.26 -11.62 11.52
CA ALA A 81 9.91 -11.46 10.99
C ALA A 81 9.93 -11.12 9.49
N ILE A 82 10.79 -10.16 9.08
CA ILE A 82 10.92 -9.75 7.69
C ILE A 82 11.49 -10.88 6.83
N MET A 83 12.52 -11.58 7.31
CA MET A 83 13.09 -12.73 6.60
C MET A 83 12.06 -13.85 6.40
N LEU A 84 11.27 -14.18 7.43
CA LEU A 84 10.20 -15.16 7.30
C LEU A 84 9.16 -14.72 6.26
N ALA A 85 8.80 -13.45 6.24
CA ALA A 85 7.88 -12.90 5.25
C ALA A 85 8.45 -12.98 3.81
N PHE A 86 9.75 -12.71 3.62
CA PHE A 86 10.39 -12.91 2.33
C PHE A 86 10.37 -14.36 1.86
N ILE A 87 10.47 -15.35 2.77
CA ILE A 87 10.34 -16.77 2.40
C ILE A 87 8.98 -17.02 1.75
N PHE A 88 7.88 -16.56 2.37
CA PHE A 88 6.55 -16.69 1.76
C PHE A 88 6.46 -15.96 0.42
N TYR A 89 7.04 -14.77 0.31
CA TYR A 89 7.04 -14.00 -0.92
C TYR A 89 7.79 -14.71 -2.04
N ILE A 90 9.02 -15.17 -1.77
CA ILE A 90 9.87 -15.92 -2.72
C ILE A 90 9.16 -17.20 -3.15
N LEU A 91 8.58 -17.96 -2.21
CA LEU A 91 7.83 -19.18 -2.54
C LEU A 91 6.63 -18.88 -3.44
N GLY A 92 5.90 -17.79 -3.20
CA GLY A 92 4.78 -17.38 -4.04
C GLY A 92 5.23 -17.09 -5.48
N VAL A 93 6.29 -16.32 -5.67
CA VAL A 93 6.84 -16.02 -7.01
C VAL A 93 7.48 -17.27 -7.64
N TYR A 94 8.15 -18.10 -6.87
CA TYR A 94 8.73 -19.35 -7.34
C TYR A 94 7.66 -20.33 -7.84
N PHE A 95 6.53 -20.43 -7.14
CA PHE A 95 5.44 -21.30 -7.58
C PHE A 95 4.76 -20.76 -8.84
N LEU A 96 4.69 -19.42 -9.03
CA LEU A 96 4.28 -18.84 -10.31
C LEU A 96 5.27 -19.16 -11.44
N TYR A 97 6.57 -19.15 -11.15
CA TYR A 97 7.64 -19.45 -12.10
C TYR A 97 7.65 -20.92 -12.53
N ALA A 98 7.52 -21.86 -11.59
CA ALA A 98 7.80 -23.29 -11.79
C ALA A 98 6.56 -24.19 -11.81
N GLY A 99 5.38 -23.66 -11.47
CA GLY A 99 4.19 -24.47 -11.26
C GLY A 99 3.23 -24.55 -12.45
N PRO A 100 2.17 -25.37 -12.32
CA PRO A 100 1.16 -25.53 -13.36
C PRO A 100 0.28 -24.30 -13.59
N ASN A 101 0.31 -23.33 -12.68
CA ASN A 101 -0.37 -22.03 -12.73
C ASN A 101 -1.86 -22.06 -13.11
N THR A 102 -2.60 -23.05 -12.63
CA THR A 102 -4.02 -23.22 -12.90
C THR A 102 -4.85 -23.20 -11.62
N GLY A 103 -6.07 -22.69 -11.72
CA GLY A 103 -7.08 -22.76 -10.66
C GLY A 103 -6.57 -22.37 -9.28
N LEU A 104 -6.75 -23.25 -8.29
CA LEU A 104 -6.38 -23.02 -6.89
C LEU A 104 -4.85 -22.79 -6.70
N TYR A 105 -4.03 -23.44 -7.52
CA TYR A 105 -2.58 -23.26 -7.44
C TYR A 105 -2.16 -21.80 -7.71
N PHE A 106 -2.74 -21.20 -8.75
CA PHE A 106 -2.51 -19.78 -9.07
C PHE A 106 -2.97 -18.86 -7.93
N GLN A 107 -4.15 -19.14 -7.34
CA GLN A 107 -4.68 -18.38 -6.20
C GLN A 107 -3.76 -18.47 -4.96
N ILE A 108 -3.22 -19.65 -4.68
CA ILE A 108 -2.29 -19.84 -3.56
C ILE A 108 -0.97 -19.08 -3.83
N SER A 109 -0.42 -19.21 -5.04
CA SER A 109 0.88 -18.62 -5.39
C SER A 109 0.82 -17.09 -5.41
N LEU A 110 -0.01 -16.50 -6.29
CA LEU A 110 -0.13 -15.06 -6.45
C LEU A 110 -0.91 -14.40 -5.30
N GLY A 111 -1.96 -15.06 -4.82
CA GLY A 111 -2.83 -14.50 -3.80
C GLY A 111 -2.27 -14.70 -2.38
N VAL A 112 -2.25 -15.95 -1.93
CA VAL A 112 -2.00 -16.24 -0.50
C VAL A 112 -0.53 -15.98 -0.12
N LEU A 113 0.41 -16.64 -0.81
CA LEU A 113 1.82 -16.60 -0.40
C LEU A 113 2.44 -15.21 -0.57
N ILE A 114 2.22 -14.56 -1.72
CA ILE A 114 2.71 -13.19 -1.93
C ILE A 114 2.02 -12.22 -0.97
N GLY A 115 0.70 -12.39 -0.73
CA GLY A 115 -0.03 -11.55 0.23
C GLY A 115 0.53 -11.65 1.64
N ILE A 116 0.79 -12.87 2.14
CA ILE A 116 1.43 -13.10 3.43
C ILE A 116 2.82 -12.44 3.45
N GLY A 117 3.62 -12.62 2.40
CA GLY A 117 4.94 -12.02 2.28
C GLY A 117 4.92 -10.49 2.36
N CYS A 118 3.97 -9.84 1.67
CA CYS A 118 3.80 -8.38 1.72
C CYS A 118 3.49 -7.87 3.14
N GLY A 119 2.76 -8.65 3.97
CA GLY A 119 2.42 -8.23 5.33
C GLY A 119 3.62 -7.97 6.24
N GLY A 120 4.71 -8.70 6.04
CA GLY A 120 5.94 -8.51 6.83
C GLY A 120 7.02 -7.68 6.14
N THR A 121 7.03 -7.62 4.80
CA THR A 121 8.09 -6.95 4.04
C THR A 121 7.74 -5.54 3.58
N ALA A 122 6.44 -5.20 3.51
CA ALA A 122 5.99 -3.86 3.10
C ALA A 122 6.32 -2.78 4.15
N ILE A 123 5.60 -1.68 4.15
CA ILE A 123 5.99 -0.46 4.90
C ILE A 123 5.96 -0.65 6.42
N SER A 124 4.94 -1.34 6.97
CA SER A 124 4.59 -1.25 8.40
C SER A 124 5.68 -1.75 9.35
N ILE A 125 6.24 -2.94 9.09
CA ILE A 125 7.23 -3.55 9.98
C ILE A 125 8.59 -2.85 9.86
N PRO A 126 9.19 -2.66 8.64
CA PRO A 126 10.44 -1.94 8.51
C PRO A 126 10.38 -0.51 9.09
N MET A 127 9.29 0.21 8.83
CA MET A 127 9.09 1.58 9.33
C MET A 127 8.99 1.62 10.86
N SER A 128 8.29 0.65 11.48
CA SER A 128 8.19 0.54 12.94
C SER A 128 9.55 0.33 13.60
N ILE A 129 10.39 -0.55 13.00
CA ILE A 129 11.73 -0.83 13.52
C ILE A 129 12.61 0.41 13.40
N VAL A 130 12.60 1.09 12.26
CA VAL A 130 13.32 2.36 12.07
C VAL A 130 12.88 3.40 13.10
N GLY A 131 11.58 3.52 13.34
CA GLY A 131 11.03 4.46 14.32
C GLY A 131 11.54 4.25 15.76
N LYS A 132 11.95 3.02 16.11
CA LYS A 132 12.53 2.69 17.44
C LYS A 132 13.99 3.13 17.57
N HIS A 133 14.71 3.34 16.47
CA HIS A 133 16.14 3.74 16.48
C HIS A 133 16.37 5.24 16.53
N PHE A 134 15.38 6.07 16.17
CA PHE A 134 15.55 7.50 16.03
C PHE A 134 14.82 8.27 17.14
N PRO A 135 15.44 9.35 17.70
CA PRO A 135 14.78 10.22 18.66
C PRO A 135 13.59 10.95 18.02
N LEU A 136 12.66 11.43 18.84
CA LEU A 136 11.42 12.08 18.37
C LEU A 136 11.67 13.20 17.35
N SER A 137 12.78 13.95 17.48
CA SER A 137 13.16 15.03 16.55
C SER A 137 13.39 14.55 15.11
N ASN A 138 13.95 13.35 14.93
CA ASN A 138 14.36 12.82 13.63
C ASN A 138 13.55 11.59 13.17
N ARG A 139 12.73 11.04 14.07
CA ARG A 139 11.92 9.82 13.84
C ARG A 139 11.04 9.94 12.60
N THR A 140 10.33 11.05 12.49
CA THR A 140 9.42 11.29 11.35
C THR A 140 10.16 11.32 10.03
N ILE A 141 11.34 11.96 9.98
CA ILE A 141 12.16 12.02 8.76
C ILE A 141 12.63 10.61 8.36
N ALA A 142 13.16 9.84 9.32
CA ALA A 142 13.63 8.48 9.06
C ALA A 142 12.50 7.57 8.55
N MET A 143 11.31 7.62 9.16
CA MET A 143 10.13 6.87 8.73
C MET A 143 9.63 7.31 7.34
N SER A 144 9.71 8.62 7.04
CA SER A 144 9.33 9.16 5.73
C SER A 144 10.27 8.69 4.62
N LEU A 145 11.57 8.53 4.90
CA LEU A 145 12.53 7.98 3.95
C LEU A 145 12.17 6.54 3.55
N VAL A 146 11.79 5.70 4.51
CA VAL A 146 11.33 4.32 4.22
C VAL A 146 10.12 4.33 3.27
N THR A 147 9.14 5.20 3.54
CA THR A 147 7.94 5.30 2.70
C THR A 147 8.26 5.86 1.30
N ALA A 148 9.11 6.89 1.22
CA ALA A 148 9.52 7.50 -0.05
C ALA A 148 10.27 6.50 -0.94
N THR A 149 11.11 5.64 -0.33
CA THR A 149 11.85 4.61 -1.07
C THR A 149 10.90 3.57 -1.67
N GLY A 150 9.81 3.22 -0.98
CA GLY A 150 8.76 2.37 -1.54
C GLY A 150 8.07 3.00 -2.76
N SER A 151 7.79 4.30 -2.70
CA SER A 151 7.22 5.03 -3.84
C SER A 151 8.21 5.12 -5.02
N PHE A 152 9.50 5.24 -4.73
CA PHE A 152 10.54 5.17 -5.75
C PHE A 152 10.60 3.78 -6.41
N GLY A 153 10.38 2.71 -5.64
CA GLY A 153 10.18 1.37 -6.18
C GLY A 153 9.00 1.30 -7.16
N TYR A 154 7.88 1.91 -6.82
CA TYR A 154 6.72 2.03 -7.71
C TYR A 154 7.01 2.80 -9.00
N PHE A 155 7.92 3.76 -8.96
CA PHE A 155 8.35 4.50 -10.16
C PHE A 155 9.22 3.66 -11.10
N ILE A 156 10.23 2.96 -10.56
CA ILE A 156 11.20 2.25 -11.40
C ILE A 156 10.67 0.89 -11.88
N SER A 157 9.91 0.17 -11.04
CA SER A 157 9.56 -1.22 -11.34
C SER A 157 8.73 -1.42 -12.60
N PRO A 158 7.74 -0.56 -12.95
CA PRO A 158 7.01 -0.76 -14.20
C PRO A 158 7.87 -0.59 -15.44
N LEU A 159 8.85 0.33 -15.42
CA LEU A 159 9.78 0.53 -16.53
C LEU A 159 10.68 -0.69 -16.73
N PHE A 160 11.25 -1.21 -15.62
CA PHE A 160 12.04 -2.44 -15.65
C PHE A 160 11.19 -3.62 -16.13
N THR A 161 9.98 -3.78 -15.59
CA THR A 161 9.09 -4.90 -15.92
C THR A 161 8.69 -4.85 -17.39
N ASN A 162 8.33 -3.69 -17.93
CA ASN A 162 8.00 -3.53 -19.35
C ASN A 162 9.17 -3.93 -20.25
N TYR A 163 10.39 -3.47 -19.93
CA TYR A 163 11.58 -3.85 -20.66
C TYR A 163 11.84 -5.36 -20.60
N SER A 164 11.71 -5.95 -19.42
CA SER A 164 11.96 -7.37 -19.19
C SER A 164 10.93 -8.26 -19.88
N LEU A 165 9.63 -7.94 -19.77
CA LEU A 165 8.55 -8.67 -20.44
C LEU A 165 8.75 -8.64 -21.96
N ALA A 166 9.09 -7.47 -22.53
CA ALA A 166 9.25 -7.33 -23.97
C ALA A 166 10.48 -8.08 -24.55
N ASN A 167 11.55 -8.26 -23.76
CA ASN A 167 12.81 -8.83 -24.26
C ASN A 167 13.05 -10.27 -23.79
N ASN A 168 12.56 -10.66 -22.63
CA ASN A 168 12.85 -11.95 -21.99
C ASN A 168 11.57 -12.78 -21.72
N GLY A 169 10.39 -12.18 -21.84
CA GLY A 169 9.13 -12.82 -21.48
C GLY A 169 8.84 -12.84 -19.97
N TRP A 170 7.65 -13.32 -19.62
CA TRP A 170 7.15 -13.29 -18.24
C TRP A 170 7.84 -14.29 -17.31
N VAL A 171 8.26 -15.45 -17.83
CA VAL A 171 8.93 -16.50 -17.03
C VAL A 171 10.26 -15.99 -16.52
N ASP A 172 11.12 -15.44 -17.40
CA ASP A 172 12.42 -14.90 -17.01
C ASP A 172 12.26 -13.65 -16.12
N THR A 173 11.22 -12.85 -16.34
CA THR A 173 10.92 -11.70 -15.48
C THR A 173 10.57 -12.15 -14.07
N LEU A 174 9.82 -13.24 -13.89
CA LEU A 174 9.58 -13.83 -12.56
C LEU A 174 10.88 -14.36 -11.93
N PHE A 175 11.78 -14.94 -12.71
CA PHE A 175 13.08 -15.36 -12.21
C PHE A 175 13.89 -14.17 -11.67
N TYR A 176 13.91 -13.04 -12.38
CA TYR A 176 14.56 -11.82 -11.87
C TYR A 176 13.91 -11.33 -10.58
N PHE A 177 12.60 -11.45 -10.43
CA PHE A 177 11.91 -11.10 -9.18
C PHE A 177 12.32 -12.03 -8.03
N ILE A 178 12.48 -13.33 -8.28
CA ILE A 178 13.03 -14.27 -7.27
C ILE A 178 14.41 -13.81 -6.81
N VAL A 179 15.29 -13.42 -7.75
CA VAL A 179 16.62 -12.90 -7.42
C VAL A 179 16.53 -11.63 -6.58
N PHE A 180 15.71 -10.65 -6.98
CA PHE A 180 15.53 -9.41 -6.20
C PHE A 180 14.98 -9.66 -4.81
N LEU A 181 13.98 -10.53 -4.67
CA LEU A 181 13.42 -10.90 -3.38
C LEU A 181 14.45 -11.64 -2.51
N SER A 182 15.30 -12.49 -3.11
CA SER A 182 16.38 -13.18 -2.41
C SER A 182 17.45 -12.20 -1.90
N ILE A 183 17.77 -11.17 -2.67
CA ILE A 183 18.61 -10.05 -2.20
C ILE A 183 17.93 -9.33 -1.04
N GLY A 184 16.62 -9.05 -1.15
CA GLY A 184 15.82 -8.47 -0.06
C GLY A 184 15.83 -9.31 1.22
N PHE A 185 15.76 -10.64 1.10
CA PHE A 185 15.89 -11.58 2.22
C PHE A 185 17.23 -11.43 2.94
N VAL A 186 18.33 -11.33 2.19
CA VAL A 186 19.68 -11.13 2.77
C VAL A 186 19.79 -9.76 3.45
N ILE A 187 19.28 -8.72 2.80
CA ILE A 187 19.28 -7.35 3.35
C ILE A 187 18.44 -7.26 4.64
N ALA A 188 17.33 -8.01 4.72
CA ALA A 188 16.46 -8.04 5.89
C ALA A 188 17.20 -8.42 7.19
N TYR A 189 18.28 -9.19 7.11
CA TYR A 189 19.15 -9.51 8.26
C TYR A 189 19.69 -8.27 8.98
N PHE A 190 19.88 -7.17 8.27
CA PHE A 190 20.38 -5.90 8.80
C PHE A 190 19.28 -5.00 9.40
N VAL A 191 18.00 -5.33 9.26
CA VAL A 191 16.89 -4.59 9.86
C VAL A 191 16.67 -5.05 11.29
N ARG A 192 17.58 -4.66 12.19
CA ARG A 192 17.59 -5.10 13.59
C ARG A 192 16.81 -4.14 14.49
N SER A 193 16.04 -4.68 15.41
CA SER A 193 15.44 -3.88 16.50
C SER A 193 16.53 -3.44 17.49
N PRO A 194 16.41 -2.25 18.11
CA PRO A 194 17.33 -1.85 19.19
C PRO A 194 17.21 -2.83 20.37
N ASN A 195 18.29 -2.98 21.15
CA ASN A 195 18.26 -3.77 22.36
C ASN A 195 17.23 -3.19 23.35
N GLU A 196 16.52 -4.02 24.10
CA GLU A 196 15.47 -3.59 25.05
C GLU A 196 15.95 -2.57 26.07
N ASN A 197 17.23 -2.57 26.40
CA ASN A 197 17.86 -1.61 27.31
C ASN A 197 18.03 -0.18 26.72
N GLU A 198 17.89 0.00 25.40
CA GLU A 198 18.02 1.28 24.70
C GLU A 198 16.66 1.89 24.33
N SER A 199 15.58 1.14 24.45
CA SER A 199 14.22 1.62 24.18
C SER A 199 13.69 2.45 25.36
N SER A 200 14.42 3.47 25.75
CA SER A 200 14.03 4.42 26.79
C SER A 200 12.96 5.38 26.26
N GLY A 201 11.79 5.26 26.80
CA GLY A 201 10.90 6.39 26.96
C GLY A 201 9.76 6.56 25.98
N ASP A 202 8.75 5.75 26.10
CA ASP A 202 7.41 6.26 25.75
C ASP A 202 6.40 6.00 26.87
N SER A 203 6.12 7.11 27.54
CA SER A 203 4.94 7.49 28.32
C SER A 203 4.36 6.43 29.25
N LYS A 204 4.76 6.52 30.50
CA LYS A 204 3.87 6.31 31.66
C LYS A 204 2.68 7.32 31.57
N THR A 205 1.81 7.17 30.58
CA THR A 205 0.50 7.79 30.66
C THR A 205 -0.35 6.93 31.60
N ASN A 206 -0.67 7.49 32.75
CA ASN A 206 -1.44 6.88 33.84
C ASN A 206 -2.92 6.56 33.47
N GLN A 207 -3.26 6.36 32.20
CA GLN A 207 -4.61 6.02 31.79
C GLN A 207 -4.76 4.50 31.63
N LYS A 208 -5.55 3.91 32.55
CA LYS A 208 -5.83 2.45 32.63
C LYS A 208 -6.82 1.96 31.56
N GLN A 209 -6.76 2.44 30.30
CA GLN A 209 -7.62 1.94 29.23
C GLN A 209 -7.10 0.58 28.73
N THR A 210 -7.98 -0.43 28.64
CA THR A 210 -7.67 -1.73 28.04
C THR A 210 -7.88 -1.72 26.52
N THR A 211 -7.32 -2.69 25.81
CA THR A 211 -7.51 -2.86 24.37
C THR A 211 -8.98 -2.99 23.98
N ILE A 212 -9.77 -3.76 24.75
CA ILE A 212 -11.22 -3.93 24.51
C ILE A 212 -11.97 -2.61 24.66
N GLN A 213 -11.63 -1.81 25.68
CA GLN A 213 -12.21 -0.48 25.86
C GLN A 213 -11.88 0.46 24.72
N ALA A 214 -10.63 0.43 24.21
CA ALA A 214 -10.22 1.24 23.06
C ALA A 214 -10.98 0.86 21.80
N LEU A 215 -11.19 -0.43 21.55
CA LEU A 215 -12.01 -0.93 20.43
C LEU A 215 -13.47 -0.53 20.59
N SER A 216 -14.08 -0.72 21.76
CA SER A 216 -15.45 -0.33 22.03
C SER A 216 -15.66 1.18 21.83
N GLU A 217 -14.75 2.01 22.35
CA GLU A 217 -14.76 3.47 22.16
C GLU A 217 -14.70 3.85 20.69
N ALA A 218 -13.82 3.20 19.92
CA ALA A 218 -13.62 3.49 18.51
C ALA A 218 -14.85 3.09 17.68
N PHE A 219 -15.39 1.87 17.85
CA PHE A 219 -16.57 1.41 17.11
C PHE A 219 -17.86 2.10 17.51
N SER A 220 -17.93 2.72 18.69
CA SER A 220 -19.03 3.57 19.10
C SER A 220 -18.92 5.00 18.53
N ASN A 221 -17.79 5.39 17.96
CA ASN A 221 -17.56 6.71 17.41
C ASN A 221 -17.95 6.79 15.93
N LYS A 222 -19.00 7.55 15.62
CA LYS A 222 -19.49 7.73 14.24
C LYS A 222 -18.42 8.25 13.28
N SER A 223 -17.54 9.15 13.72
CA SER A 223 -16.46 9.68 12.87
C SER A 223 -15.46 8.59 12.47
N TYR A 224 -15.20 7.64 13.36
CA TYR A 224 -14.33 6.51 13.06
C TYR A 224 -14.96 5.53 12.05
N LEU A 225 -16.26 5.25 12.18
CA LEU A 225 -16.97 4.39 11.22
C LEU A 225 -17.02 5.03 9.82
N LEU A 226 -17.27 6.34 9.75
CA LEU A 226 -17.24 7.10 8.49
C LEU A 226 -15.83 7.06 7.86
N LEU A 227 -14.78 7.19 8.66
CA LEU A 227 -13.39 7.11 8.22
C LEU A 227 -13.04 5.73 7.66
N ILE A 228 -13.43 4.66 8.34
CA ILE A 228 -13.29 3.26 7.88
C ILE A 228 -13.97 3.07 6.52
N SER A 229 -15.23 3.51 6.40
CA SER A 229 -16.01 3.38 5.16
C SER A 229 -15.37 4.18 4.00
N GLY A 230 -14.85 5.37 4.27
CA GLY A 230 -14.16 6.16 3.25
C GLY A 230 -12.81 5.56 2.85
N PHE A 231 -12.06 5.00 3.79
CA PHE A 231 -10.75 4.41 3.49
C PHE A 231 -10.86 3.06 2.74
N PHE A 232 -11.98 2.35 2.86
CA PHE A 232 -12.35 1.25 1.97
C PHE A 232 -12.28 1.66 0.50
N VAL A 233 -12.81 2.82 0.15
CA VAL A 233 -12.82 3.33 -1.22
C VAL A 233 -11.40 3.63 -1.72
N CYS A 234 -10.50 4.06 -0.83
CA CYS A 234 -9.08 4.21 -1.19
C CYS A 234 -8.51 2.90 -1.73
N GLY A 235 -8.70 1.82 -0.99
CA GLY A 235 -8.24 0.49 -1.38
C GLY A 235 -8.84 0.04 -2.71
N PHE A 236 -10.15 0.21 -2.88
CA PHE A 236 -10.83 -0.10 -4.12
C PHE A 236 -10.18 0.58 -5.34
N HIS A 237 -10.00 1.90 -5.26
CA HIS A 237 -9.43 2.68 -6.37
C HIS A 237 -7.99 2.28 -6.70
N ILE A 238 -7.15 2.15 -5.66
CA ILE A 238 -5.73 1.83 -5.84
C ILE A 238 -5.57 0.48 -6.52
N THR A 239 -6.34 -0.52 -6.06
CA THR A 239 -6.15 -1.86 -6.59
C THR A 239 -6.83 -2.04 -7.94
N LEU A 240 -7.99 -1.42 -8.18
CA LEU A 240 -8.61 -1.38 -9.51
C LEU A 240 -7.63 -0.81 -10.55
N VAL A 241 -7.05 0.37 -10.26
CA VAL A 241 -6.11 1.03 -11.17
C VAL A 241 -4.83 0.22 -11.33
N GLY A 242 -4.19 -0.21 -10.24
CA GLY A 242 -2.92 -0.96 -10.29
C GLY A 242 -3.03 -2.31 -11.00
N THR A 243 -4.20 -2.94 -10.97
CA THR A 243 -4.43 -4.28 -11.54
C THR A 243 -4.89 -4.20 -13.00
N HIS A 244 -5.84 -3.32 -13.31
CA HIS A 244 -6.57 -3.37 -14.57
C HIS A 244 -6.21 -2.27 -15.57
N VAL A 245 -5.54 -1.17 -15.16
CA VAL A 245 -5.10 -0.13 -16.10
C VAL A 245 -4.17 -0.67 -17.18
N PRO A 246 -3.21 -1.60 -16.91
CA PRO A 246 -2.37 -2.12 -17.98
C PRO A 246 -3.19 -2.70 -19.13
N LYS A 247 -4.11 -3.63 -18.84
CA LYS A 247 -4.98 -4.19 -19.86
C LYS A 247 -5.92 -3.15 -20.47
N TYR A 248 -6.52 -2.28 -19.65
CA TYR A 248 -7.46 -1.27 -20.13
C TYR A 248 -6.89 -0.35 -21.23
N VAL A 249 -5.64 0.09 -21.08
CA VAL A 249 -5.00 0.95 -22.09
C VAL A 249 -4.62 0.17 -23.35
N ILE A 250 -4.24 -1.11 -23.22
CA ILE A 250 -3.97 -2.00 -24.35
C ILE A 250 -5.26 -2.22 -25.14
N ASP A 251 -6.39 -2.53 -24.48
CA ASP A 251 -7.71 -2.71 -25.11
C ASP A 251 -8.19 -1.43 -25.84
N ARG A 252 -7.70 -0.26 -25.44
CA ARG A 252 -7.96 1.02 -26.13
C ARG A 252 -6.96 1.37 -27.23
N GLY A 253 -6.11 0.40 -27.64
CA GLY A 253 -5.16 0.54 -28.75
C GLY A 253 -3.87 1.28 -28.38
N LEU A 254 -3.57 1.43 -27.07
CA LEU A 254 -2.31 1.98 -26.59
C LEU A 254 -1.33 0.83 -26.26
N GLY A 255 -0.03 1.06 -26.36
CA GLY A 255 0.97 0.02 -26.14
C GLY A 255 1.32 -0.20 -24.66
N ASP A 256 2.03 -1.30 -24.38
CA ASP A 256 2.52 -1.70 -23.04
C ASP A 256 3.36 -0.60 -22.39
N TRP A 257 4.13 0.14 -23.17
CA TRP A 257 4.87 1.32 -22.69
C TRP A 257 3.99 2.34 -22.01
N THR A 258 2.79 2.59 -22.56
CA THR A 258 1.83 3.55 -21.96
C THR A 258 1.33 3.02 -20.61
N ALA A 259 1.04 1.73 -20.51
CA ALA A 259 0.68 1.09 -19.25
C ALA A 259 1.79 1.23 -18.19
N ALA A 260 3.02 0.94 -18.57
CA ALA A 260 4.19 1.10 -17.70
C ALA A 260 4.39 2.55 -17.25
N MET A 261 4.23 3.52 -18.17
CA MET A 261 4.35 4.94 -17.86
C MET A 261 3.29 5.42 -16.88
N ILE A 262 2.04 5.00 -17.01
CA ILE A 262 0.98 5.35 -16.05
C ILE A 262 1.38 4.88 -14.65
N LEU A 263 1.73 3.60 -14.49
CA LEU A 263 2.10 3.04 -13.21
C LEU A 263 3.35 3.70 -12.62
N SER A 264 4.33 4.01 -13.46
CA SER A 264 5.55 4.72 -13.04
C SER A 264 5.26 6.13 -12.58
N LEU A 265 4.45 6.89 -13.33
CA LEU A 265 4.06 8.24 -12.94
C LEU A 265 3.22 8.25 -11.67
N ILE A 266 2.36 7.25 -11.46
CA ILE A 266 1.68 7.06 -10.19
C ILE A 266 2.70 6.96 -9.05
N GLY A 267 3.74 6.14 -9.18
CA GLY A 267 4.80 6.01 -8.18
C GLY A 267 5.55 7.32 -7.92
N LEU A 268 5.96 8.02 -8.99
CA LEU A 268 6.70 9.27 -8.91
C LEU A 268 5.88 10.37 -8.23
N PHE A 269 4.67 10.62 -8.74
CA PHE A 269 3.82 11.69 -8.22
C PHE A 269 3.24 11.39 -6.84
N ASN A 270 3.16 10.11 -6.44
CA ASN A 270 2.80 9.72 -5.09
C ASN A 270 3.76 10.28 -4.02
N ILE A 271 5.05 10.42 -4.34
CA ILE A 271 6.02 11.04 -3.43
C ILE A 271 5.59 12.48 -3.11
N PHE A 272 5.33 13.27 -4.15
CA PHE A 272 4.92 14.67 -3.99
C PHE A 272 3.53 14.79 -3.33
N GLY A 273 2.58 13.96 -3.75
CA GLY A 273 1.22 13.99 -3.23
C GLY A 273 1.14 13.65 -1.74
N SER A 274 1.85 12.61 -1.29
CA SER A 274 1.85 12.21 0.12
C SER A 274 2.55 13.25 1.01
N LEU A 275 3.64 13.87 0.56
CA LEU A 275 4.32 14.95 1.27
C LEU A 275 3.42 16.18 1.38
N LEU A 276 2.78 16.59 0.28
CA LEU A 276 1.84 17.72 0.25
C LEU A 276 0.66 17.48 1.19
N SER A 277 0.06 16.28 1.14
CA SER A 277 -1.04 15.93 2.03
C SER A 277 -0.62 15.94 3.51
N GLY A 278 0.57 15.43 3.83
CA GLY A 278 1.13 15.49 5.18
C GLY A 278 1.28 16.93 5.68
N TYR A 279 1.85 17.80 4.86
CA TYR A 279 2.00 19.22 5.16
C TYR A 279 0.66 19.94 5.36
N LEU A 280 -0.29 19.71 4.45
CA LEU A 280 -1.62 20.31 4.54
C LEU A 280 -2.39 19.78 5.76
N SER A 281 -2.26 18.49 6.09
CA SER A 281 -2.92 17.87 7.24
C SER A 281 -2.47 18.44 8.59
N ALA A 282 -1.29 19.05 8.63
CA ALA A 282 -0.82 19.78 9.82
C ALA A 282 -1.45 21.17 9.97
N LYS A 283 -1.96 21.77 8.89
CA LYS A 283 -2.44 23.15 8.84
C LYS A 283 -3.94 23.31 8.61
N MET A 284 -4.58 22.29 8.03
CA MET A 284 -5.97 22.35 7.62
C MET A 284 -6.75 21.17 8.21
N SER A 285 -8.09 21.23 8.12
CA SER A 285 -8.98 20.13 8.48
C SER A 285 -8.72 18.91 7.59
N LYS A 286 -8.36 17.79 8.21
CA LYS A 286 -7.98 16.54 7.54
C LYS A 286 -9.15 15.92 6.79
N LYS A 287 -10.38 16.05 7.31
CA LYS A 287 -11.61 15.59 6.64
C LYS A 287 -11.84 16.30 5.31
N ILE A 288 -11.56 17.61 5.24
CA ILE A 288 -11.69 18.38 4.00
C ILE A 288 -10.65 17.92 2.98
N ILE A 289 -9.40 17.71 3.43
CA ILE A 289 -8.34 17.17 2.57
C ILE A 289 -8.76 15.82 1.99
N LEU A 290 -9.28 14.90 2.80
CA LEU A 290 -9.77 13.60 2.35
C LEU A 290 -10.90 13.74 1.34
N SER A 291 -11.90 14.57 1.65
CA SER A 291 -13.03 14.85 0.75
C SER A 291 -12.55 15.36 -0.62
N VAL A 292 -11.66 16.34 -0.63
CA VAL A 292 -11.09 16.92 -1.87
C VAL A 292 -10.31 15.86 -2.66
N ILE A 293 -9.47 15.05 -1.98
CA ILE A 293 -8.70 13.98 -2.65
C ILE A 293 -9.65 13.02 -3.36
N TYR A 294 -10.74 12.58 -2.72
CA TYR A 294 -11.66 11.64 -3.34
C TYR A 294 -12.43 12.24 -4.50
N PHE A 295 -12.90 13.49 -4.39
CA PHE A 295 -13.53 14.16 -5.53
C PHE A 295 -12.56 14.34 -6.70
N LEU A 296 -11.31 14.74 -6.44
CA LEU A 296 -10.29 14.88 -7.49
C LEU A 296 -9.95 13.53 -8.14
N ARG A 297 -9.94 12.41 -7.38
CA ARG A 297 -9.81 11.07 -7.97
C ARG A 297 -10.95 10.76 -8.93
N GLY A 298 -12.19 11.06 -8.54
CA GLY A 298 -13.35 10.89 -9.41
C GLY A 298 -13.22 11.70 -10.71
N ILE A 299 -12.83 12.95 -10.61
CA ILE A 299 -12.57 13.82 -11.77
C ILE A 299 -11.45 13.25 -12.66
N SER A 300 -10.35 12.77 -12.05
CA SER A 300 -9.25 12.15 -12.78
C SER A 300 -9.69 10.89 -13.53
N ILE A 301 -10.51 10.03 -12.90
CA ILE A 301 -11.09 8.84 -13.55
C ILE A 301 -12.04 9.24 -14.68
N ILE A 302 -12.94 10.19 -14.46
CA ILE A 302 -13.87 10.69 -15.50
C ILE A 302 -13.08 11.19 -16.70
N ALA A 303 -12.07 12.03 -16.48
CA ALA A 303 -11.23 12.53 -17.57
C ALA A 303 -10.54 11.37 -18.32
N PHE A 304 -10.02 10.39 -17.61
CA PHE A 304 -9.32 9.26 -18.22
C PHE A 304 -10.21 8.37 -19.12
N ILE A 305 -11.45 8.12 -18.70
CA ILE A 305 -12.34 7.22 -19.44
C ILE A 305 -13.09 7.90 -20.59
N PHE A 306 -13.42 9.20 -20.45
CA PHE A 306 -14.21 9.92 -21.45
C PHE A 306 -13.39 10.74 -22.45
N LEU A 307 -12.13 11.08 -22.14
CA LEU A 307 -11.25 11.72 -23.13
C LEU A 307 -10.77 10.70 -24.17
N PRO A 308 -10.46 11.16 -25.40
CA PRO A 308 -9.88 10.28 -26.42
C PRO A 308 -8.61 9.59 -25.89
N PRO A 309 -8.48 8.26 -26.12
CA PRO A 309 -7.30 7.54 -25.67
C PRO A 309 -6.06 8.05 -26.40
N SER A 310 -5.06 8.47 -25.63
CA SER A 310 -3.78 8.93 -26.15
C SER A 310 -2.69 8.77 -25.09
N ASN A 311 -1.43 8.75 -25.49
CA ASN A 311 -0.32 8.74 -24.55
C ASN A 311 -0.36 9.97 -23.63
N ILE A 312 -0.78 11.12 -24.14
CA ILE A 312 -0.86 12.35 -23.35
C ILE A 312 -1.93 12.27 -22.28
N SER A 313 -3.17 11.85 -22.63
CA SER A 313 -4.25 11.68 -21.64
C SER A 313 -3.89 10.65 -20.57
N SER A 314 -3.19 9.59 -20.96
CA SER A 314 -2.68 8.54 -20.06
C SER A 314 -1.59 9.05 -19.11
N ILE A 315 -0.65 9.85 -19.60
CA ILE A 315 0.39 10.49 -18.80
C ILE A 315 -0.25 11.45 -17.77
N ILE A 316 -1.21 12.27 -18.21
CA ILE A 316 -1.94 13.20 -17.32
C ILE A 316 -2.69 12.42 -16.25
N PHE A 317 -3.34 11.30 -16.60
CA PHE A 317 -3.99 10.43 -15.62
C PHE A 317 -2.99 9.87 -14.62
N GLY A 318 -1.87 9.28 -15.08
CA GLY A 318 -0.84 8.72 -14.21
C GLY A 318 -0.28 9.75 -13.23
N ALA A 319 -0.01 10.98 -13.68
CA ALA A 319 0.49 12.05 -12.84
C ALA A 319 -0.57 12.55 -11.83
N SER A 320 -1.78 12.87 -12.31
CA SER A 320 -2.86 13.39 -11.47
C SER A 320 -3.34 12.36 -10.44
N PHE A 321 -3.54 11.12 -10.85
CA PHE A 321 -3.94 10.04 -9.95
C PHE A 321 -2.81 9.68 -8.98
N GLY A 322 -1.55 9.75 -9.42
CA GLY A 322 -0.36 9.57 -8.60
C GLY A 322 -0.27 10.58 -7.47
N LEU A 323 -0.50 11.88 -7.72
CA LEU A 323 -0.57 12.90 -6.67
C LEU A 323 -1.61 12.58 -5.60
N LEU A 324 -2.66 11.86 -5.96
CA LEU A 324 -3.76 11.50 -5.07
C LEU A 324 -3.63 10.08 -4.49
N TRP A 325 -2.63 9.27 -4.92
CA TRP A 325 -2.53 7.82 -4.67
C TRP A 325 -2.58 7.44 -3.20
N LEU A 326 -1.54 7.74 -2.42
CA LEU A 326 -1.49 7.50 -0.97
C LEU A 326 -1.62 8.80 -0.15
N SER A 327 -2.04 9.89 -0.78
CA SER A 327 -2.24 11.18 -0.11
C SER A 327 -3.33 11.15 0.97
N THR A 328 -4.17 10.12 0.97
CA THR A 328 -5.16 9.87 2.03
C THR A 328 -4.55 9.36 3.33
N VAL A 329 -3.38 8.72 3.28
CA VAL A 329 -2.76 8.03 4.43
C VAL A 329 -2.40 9.00 5.58
N PRO A 330 -1.69 10.13 5.34
CA PRO A 330 -1.35 11.07 6.42
C PRO A 330 -2.57 11.68 7.09
N ALA A 331 -3.58 12.07 6.30
CA ALA A 331 -4.80 12.66 6.83
C ALA A 331 -5.61 11.64 7.64
N THR A 332 -5.75 10.41 7.15
CA THR A 332 -6.48 9.33 7.82
C THR A 332 -5.85 8.95 9.16
N SER A 333 -4.54 8.68 9.17
CA SER A 333 -3.82 8.37 10.41
C SER A 333 -3.84 9.54 11.38
N GLY A 334 -3.76 10.77 10.86
CA GLY A 334 -3.88 12.00 11.63
C GLY A 334 -5.24 12.19 12.30
N ILE A 335 -6.35 11.81 11.66
CA ILE A 335 -7.70 11.83 12.27
C ILE A 335 -7.78 10.81 13.41
N VAL A 336 -7.31 9.58 13.19
CA VAL A 336 -7.29 8.54 14.24
C VAL A 336 -6.48 9.00 15.46
N ALA A 337 -5.28 9.53 15.23
CA ALA A 337 -4.41 10.05 16.29
C ALA A 337 -5.05 11.24 17.04
N HIS A 338 -5.75 12.13 16.33
CA HIS A 338 -6.40 13.29 16.93
C HIS A 338 -7.63 12.90 17.78
N ILE A 339 -8.42 11.95 17.32
CA ILE A 339 -9.65 11.54 18.02
C ILE A 339 -9.30 10.66 19.23
N PHE A 340 -8.43 9.65 19.08
CA PHE A 340 -8.20 8.60 20.10
C PHE A 340 -6.87 8.71 20.84
N GLY A 341 -5.98 9.61 20.41
CA GLY A 341 -4.61 9.70 20.91
C GLY A 341 -3.68 8.65 20.31
N THR A 342 -2.42 8.67 20.78
CA THR A 342 -1.35 7.84 20.17
C THR A 342 -1.22 6.44 20.77
N ARG A 343 -1.78 6.19 21.96
CA ARG A 343 -1.59 4.92 22.71
C ARG A 343 -2.01 3.67 21.92
N TYR A 344 -3.19 3.70 21.30
CA TYR A 344 -3.74 2.59 20.49
C TYR A 344 -3.77 2.91 19.00
N LEU A 345 -2.98 3.91 18.56
CA LEU A 345 -2.97 4.35 17.17
C LEU A 345 -2.68 3.20 16.19
N GLY A 346 -1.70 2.36 16.49
CA GLY A 346 -1.35 1.22 15.64
C GLY A 346 -2.51 0.23 15.46
N LEU A 347 -3.21 -0.09 16.54
CA LEU A 347 -4.38 -0.98 16.49
C LEU A 347 -5.53 -0.36 15.70
N LEU A 348 -5.91 0.87 16.06
CA LEU A 348 -7.07 1.53 15.46
C LEU A 348 -6.82 1.89 13.99
N TYR A 349 -5.65 2.40 13.66
CA TYR A 349 -5.28 2.63 12.27
C TYR A 349 -5.13 1.32 11.49
N GLY A 350 -4.66 0.25 12.14
CA GLY A 350 -4.60 -1.10 11.54
C GLY A 350 -5.97 -1.62 11.09
N LEU A 351 -7.03 -1.34 11.87
CA LEU A 351 -8.41 -1.69 11.47
C LEU A 351 -8.93 -0.82 10.32
N VAL A 352 -8.59 0.47 10.29
CA VAL A 352 -8.84 1.34 9.14
C VAL A 352 -8.12 0.82 7.90
N PHE A 353 -6.86 0.38 8.06
CA PHE A 353 -6.09 -0.22 6.98
C PHE A 353 -6.65 -1.58 6.52
N LEU A 354 -7.19 -2.39 7.42
CA LEU A 354 -7.90 -3.63 7.07
C LEU A 354 -9.12 -3.34 6.18
N SER A 355 -9.87 -2.29 6.47
CA SER A 355 -10.97 -1.85 5.59
C SER A 355 -10.48 -1.46 4.19
N HIS A 356 -9.34 -0.77 4.11
CA HIS A 356 -8.67 -0.49 2.82
C HIS A 356 -8.32 -1.78 2.07
N GLN A 357 -7.81 -2.79 2.75
CA GLN A 357 -7.47 -4.07 2.10
C GLN A 357 -8.71 -4.84 1.63
N ILE A 358 -9.83 -4.75 2.36
CA ILE A 358 -11.12 -5.28 1.91
C ILE A 358 -11.59 -4.51 0.66
N GLY A 359 -11.49 -3.19 0.65
CA GLY A 359 -11.75 -2.38 -0.54
C GLY A 359 -10.88 -2.77 -1.72
N SER A 360 -9.59 -3.02 -1.47
CA SER A 360 -8.61 -3.49 -2.45
C SER A 360 -9.00 -4.84 -3.06
N PHE A 361 -9.49 -5.77 -2.23
CA PHE A 361 -10.04 -7.04 -2.71
C PHE A 361 -11.14 -6.80 -3.74
N PHE A 362 -12.13 -5.99 -3.39
CA PHE A 362 -13.25 -5.72 -4.29
C PHE A 362 -12.82 -4.95 -5.55
N GLY A 363 -11.86 -4.03 -5.46
CA GLY A 363 -11.33 -3.29 -6.61
C GLY A 363 -10.68 -4.20 -7.65
N ALA A 364 -9.87 -5.17 -7.21
CA ALA A 364 -9.27 -6.16 -8.09
C ALA A 364 -10.31 -7.15 -8.65
N TYR A 365 -11.11 -7.75 -7.76
CA TYR A 365 -12.04 -8.81 -8.11
C TYR A 365 -13.17 -8.33 -9.03
N LEU A 366 -13.85 -7.23 -8.66
CA LEU A 366 -14.96 -6.71 -9.46
C LEU A 366 -14.50 -6.14 -10.80
N GLY A 367 -13.29 -5.58 -10.88
CA GLY A 367 -12.71 -5.17 -12.16
C GLY A 367 -12.63 -6.33 -13.15
N GLY A 368 -12.08 -7.46 -12.72
CA GLY A 368 -12.00 -8.68 -13.53
C GLY A 368 -13.36 -9.29 -13.85
N LEU A 369 -14.23 -9.40 -12.84
CA LEU A 369 -15.58 -9.97 -12.98
C LEU A 369 -16.43 -9.18 -13.99
N PHE A 370 -16.44 -7.85 -13.91
CA PHE A 370 -17.20 -7.03 -14.86
C PHE A 370 -16.65 -7.16 -16.27
N TYR A 371 -15.34 -7.27 -16.42
CA TYR A 371 -14.76 -7.48 -17.74
C TYR A 371 -15.18 -8.83 -18.35
N ASP A 372 -15.13 -9.92 -17.59
CA ASP A 372 -15.52 -11.25 -18.09
C ASP A 372 -17.02 -11.34 -18.41
N ILE A 373 -17.89 -10.61 -17.70
CA ILE A 373 -19.34 -10.58 -17.95
C ILE A 373 -19.71 -9.67 -19.13
N TYR A 374 -19.11 -8.46 -19.20
CA TYR A 374 -19.57 -7.42 -20.11
C TYR A 374 -18.60 -7.12 -21.26
N GLY A 375 -17.41 -7.74 -21.27
CA GLY A 375 -16.35 -7.47 -22.26
C GLY A 375 -15.70 -6.07 -22.14
N SER A 376 -15.94 -5.35 -21.03
CA SER A 376 -15.47 -3.99 -20.82
C SER A 376 -15.26 -3.71 -19.35
N TYR A 377 -14.33 -2.78 -19.04
CA TYR A 377 -14.12 -2.24 -17.69
C TYR A 377 -15.07 -1.09 -17.33
N ASP A 378 -16.00 -0.68 -18.19
CA ASP A 378 -16.82 0.52 -18.00
C ASP A 378 -17.60 0.48 -16.68
N TYR A 379 -18.21 -0.64 -16.32
CA TYR A 379 -18.94 -0.79 -15.07
C TYR A 379 -18.03 -0.67 -13.83
N ALA A 380 -16.78 -1.15 -13.93
CA ALA A 380 -15.80 -0.98 -12.87
C ALA A 380 -15.41 0.49 -12.68
N TRP A 381 -15.23 1.22 -13.79
CA TRP A 381 -14.95 2.66 -13.76
C TRP A 381 -16.14 3.48 -13.25
N TYR A 382 -17.37 3.18 -13.68
CA TYR A 382 -18.57 3.86 -13.17
C TYR A 382 -18.75 3.62 -11.67
N LEU A 383 -18.50 2.41 -11.18
CA LEU A 383 -18.51 2.11 -9.75
C LEU A 383 -17.41 2.90 -9.02
N ALA A 384 -16.21 2.99 -9.58
CA ALA A 384 -15.13 3.79 -8.99
C ALA A 384 -15.49 5.28 -8.89
N ILE A 385 -16.13 5.85 -9.90
CA ILE A 385 -16.64 7.23 -9.88
C ILE A 385 -17.69 7.40 -8.78
N ALA A 386 -18.67 6.50 -8.71
CA ALA A 386 -19.72 6.54 -7.68
C ALA A 386 -19.13 6.44 -6.27
N LEU A 387 -18.17 5.53 -6.06
CA LEU A 387 -17.45 5.40 -4.80
C LEU A 387 -16.60 6.63 -4.47
N SER A 388 -16.02 7.32 -5.46
CA SER A 388 -15.28 8.55 -5.19
C SER A 388 -16.18 9.67 -4.69
N VAL A 389 -17.38 9.81 -5.26
CA VAL A 389 -18.39 10.76 -4.77
C VAL A 389 -18.85 10.37 -3.37
N PHE A 390 -19.17 9.09 -3.14
CA PHE A 390 -19.54 8.57 -1.83
C PHE A 390 -18.46 8.88 -0.79
N ALA A 391 -17.18 8.57 -1.08
CA ALA A 391 -16.08 8.81 -0.16
C ALA A 391 -15.87 10.32 0.07
N GLY A 392 -15.97 11.15 -0.96
CA GLY A 392 -15.89 12.61 -0.81
C GLY A 392 -16.96 13.12 0.15
N LEU A 393 -18.20 12.67 0.02
CA LEU A 393 -19.32 13.10 0.86
C LEU A 393 -19.26 12.54 2.29
N ILE A 394 -18.88 11.26 2.46
CA ILE A 394 -18.91 10.61 3.78
C ILE A 394 -17.84 11.16 4.73
N HIS A 395 -16.78 11.78 4.21
CA HIS A 395 -15.76 12.43 5.04
C HIS A 395 -16.23 13.77 5.63
N LEU A 396 -17.16 14.49 4.99
CA LEU A 396 -17.58 15.83 5.40
C LEU A 396 -18.20 15.88 6.84
N PRO A 397 -19.07 14.92 7.24
CA PRO A 397 -19.65 14.93 8.59
C PRO A 397 -18.70 14.46 9.69
N ILE A 398 -17.47 14.01 9.39
CA ILE A 398 -16.48 13.62 10.40
C ILE A 398 -16.20 14.80 11.34
N LYS A 399 -16.28 14.55 12.64
CA LYS A 399 -15.92 15.51 13.68
C LYS A 399 -14.51 15.23 14.14
N GLU A 400 -13.57 16.13 13.82
CA GLU A 400 -12.20 16.10 14.29
C GLU A 400 -12.13 16.60 15.74
N LYS A 401 -12.74 15.88 16.68
CA LYS A 401 -12.79 16.21 18.09
C LYS A 401 -12.33 15.01 18.90
N SER A 402 -11.40 15.23 19.81
CA SER A 402 -10.89 14.18 20.71
C SER A 402 -11.99 13.62 21.59
N VAL A 403 -11.90 12.32 21.91
CA VAL A 403 -12.80 11.65 22.84
C VAL A 403 -12.73 12.26 24.24
N GLU A 404 -13.81 12.15 25.02
CA GLU A 404 -13.96 12.86 26.31
C GLU A 404 -12.82 12.60 27.29
N ARG A 405 -12.28 11.37 27.32
CA ARG A 405 -11.17 11.02 28.21
C ARG A 405 -9.88 11.83 27.93
N LEU A 406 -9.69 12.33 26.69
CA LEU A 406 -8.55 13.15 26.31
C LEU A 406 -8.81 14.64 26.48
N GLN A 407 -10.07 15.06 26.72
CA GLN A 407 -10.44 16.45 26.97
C GLN A 407 -10.35 16.83 28.46
N LYS A 408 -10.28 15.82 29.35
CA LYS A 408 -10.23 16.00 30.81
C LYS A 408 -8.81 16.02 31.38
N VAL A 409 -7.79 16.05 30.53
CA VAL A 409 -6.37 16.17 30.85
C VAL A 409 -5.87 17.54 30.40
#